data_595858c5261d2ede8d3259bffb9af141
#
_entry.id   595858c5261d2ede8d3259bffb9af141
#
_cell.length_a   1.000
_cell.length_b   1.000
_cell.length_c   1.000
_cell.angle_alpha   90.00
_cell.angle_beta   90.00
_cell.angle_gamma   90.00
#
_symmetry.space_group_name_H-M   'P 1'
#
loop_
_entity.id
_entity.type
_entity.pdbx_description
1 polymer ?
#
loop_
_entity_poly.entity_id
_entity_poly.type
_entity_poly.pdbx_seq_one_letter_code
_entity_poly.pdbx_strand_id
1 'polypeptide(L)'
;MHSSELREFYKKTIKERIELVSAFSDLDNDQINLLKNTGTLNPEIGDKLIENFITAMEMPFGIATNFLINGKDYLIPMAVEEPSVIAACSNAAKIARKSGGFTAMSTNSMMIGQIQITEVPDIMGSIKVIEEQKSQILTLANSVSKTLREMKKGAVDLEIRILPVLEKTVIVHLIVDVGAAMGANVINSMCEITAPYLEELTGGEVVLRILSNLTPGRISKAEAVFKAEDIGGSRVVKRIVKASEMAKYDIFRAVTHNKGIMNGVDAVLIATMNDWRQAEANAHAYASMNGSYTSLSSFSQDENGNIVGKISIPLAIGTVGGTTSNVPKAVIARKILGVTTTEEFQSVVAAVGLAQNFAAVRALSDEGIQKGHMGLHSRNLAIAAGAKGKEIDMVSEILKKEGKISMTRAGEVLAEIRKNPGEHK
;
A
#
# COMPACT_ATOMS: atom_id res chain seq x y z
N MET A 1 -4.68 19.13 -35.99
CA MET A 1 -4.48 19.16 -34.53
C MET A 1 -5.73 18.61 -33.87
N HIS A 2 -5.61 17.54 -33.13
CA HIS A 2 -6.73 16.94 -32.41
C HIS A 2 -6.90 17.69 -31.07
N SER A 3 -8.13 18.12 -30.78
CA SER A 3 -8.43 18.76 -29.50
C SER A 3 -8.64 17.69 -28.44
N SER A 4 -8.10 17.89 -27.24
CA SER A 4 -8.39 17.05 -26.06
C SER A 4 -9.76 17.38 -25.44
N GLU A 5 -10.47 18.39 -25.94
CA GLU A 5 -11.85 18.73 -25.52
C GLU A 5 -12.84 17.72 -26.10
N LEU A 6 -12.97 16.56 -25.44
CA LEU A 6 -13.92 15.51 -25.82
C LEU A 6 -15.23 15.70 -25.07
N ARG A 7 -16.16 16.49 -25.68
CA ARG A 7 -17.45 16.79 -25.05
C ARG A 7 -18.24 15.54 -24.72
N GLU A 8 -18.77 15.50 -23.49
CA GLU A 8 -19.62 14.42 -22.98
C GLU A 8 -18.98 13.01 -23.11
N PHE A 9 -17.64 12.93 -22.96
CA PHE A 9 -16.90 11.68 -23.10
C PHE A 9 -17.45 10.57 -22.18
N TYR A 10 -17.85 10.92 -20.95
CA TYR A 10 -18.43 10.00 -19.97
C TYR A 10 -19.79 9.41 -20.40
N LYS A 11 -20.53 10.06 -21.30
CA LYS A 11 -21.81 9.55 -21.82
C LYS A 11 -21.65 8.59 -23.00
N LYS A 12 -20.46 8.49 -23.57
CA LYS A 12 -20.18 7.64 -24.72
C LYS A 12 -20.02 6.17 -24.28
N THR A 13 -20.31 5.27 -25.20
CA THR A 13 -20.02 3.85 -25.04
C THR A 13 -18.51 3.62 -24.97
N ILE A 14 -18.07 2.52 -24.35
CA ILE A 14 -16.65 2.12 -24.32
C ILE A 14 -16.04 2.07 -25.72
N LYS A 15 -16.78 1.55 -26.70
CA LYS A 15 -16.35 1.50 -28.09
C LYS A 15 -16.10 2.89 -28.67
N GLU A 16 -17.01 3.83 -28.48
CA GLU A 16 -16.86 5.21 -28.94
C GLU A 16 -15.70 5.93 -28.23
N ARG A 17 -15.49 5.65 -26.94
CA ARG A 17 -14.34 6.19 -26.19
C ARG A 17 -13.04 5.69 -26.80
N ILE A 18 -12.91 4.39 -27.06
CA ILE A 18 -11.73 3.80 -27.71
C ILE A 18 -11.50 4.42 -29.09
N GLU A 19 -12.53 4.59 -29.90
CA GLU A 19 -12.43 5.21 -31.23
C GLU A 19 -11.91 6.65 -31.15
N LEU A 20 -12.43 7.46 -30.22
CA LEU A 20 -12.00 8.86 -30.03
C LEU A 20 -10.55 8.95 -29.55
N VAL A 21 -10.16 8.12 -28.56
CA VAL A 21 -8.79 8.10 -28.03
C VAL A 21 -7.83 7.61 -29.11
N SER A 22 -8.20 6.59 -29.86
CA SER A 22 -7.40 6.03 -30.95
C SER A 22 -7.15 7.06 -32.05
N ALA A 23 -8.17 7.82 -32.44
CA ALA A 23 -8.06 8.89 -33.42
C ALA A 23 -7.20 10.07 -32.93
N PHE A 24 -7.29 10.41 -31.62
CA PHE A 24 -6.49 11.46 -31.02
C PHE A 24 -5.00 11.09 -30.94
N SER A 25 -4.69 9.83 -30.68
CA SER A 25 -3.34 9.31 -30.41
C SER A 25 -2.73 8.55 -31.61
N ASP A 26 -3.38 8.55 -32.77
CA ASP A 26 -2.95 7.86 -34.00
C ASP A 26 -2.61 6.38 -33.75
N LEU A 27 -3.46 5.65 -32.99
CA LEU A 27 -3.24 4.24 -32.68
C LEU A 27 -3.51 3.37 -33.91
N ASP A 28 -2.66 2.36 -34.11
CA ASP A 28 -2.86 1.35 -35.14
C ASP A 28 -3.91 0.28 -34.74
N ASN A 29 -4.26 -0.61 -35.67
CA ASN A 29 -5.27 -1.63 -35.45
C ASN A 29 -4.90 -2.63 -34.36
N ASP A 30 -3.63 -2.97 -34.18
CA ASP A 30 -3.18 -3.91 -33.15
C ASP A 30 -3.29 -3.26 -31.76
N GLN A 31 -2.94 -2.00 -31.62
CA GLN A 31 -3.10 -1.22 -30.39
C GLN A 31 -4.58 -1.06 -30.04
N ILE A 32 -5.44 -0.76 -31.01
CA ILE A 32 -6.89 -0.68 -30.80
C ILE A 32 -7.47 -2.02 -30.35
N ASN A 33 -7.00 -3.14 -30.91
CA ASN A 33 -7.45 -4.47 -30.51
C ASN A 33 -6.98 -4.83 -29.09
N LEU A 34 -5.80 -4.38 -28.65
CA LEU A 34 -5.35 -4.51 -27.27
C LEU A 34 -6.26 -3.75 -26.30
N LEU A 35 -6.67 -2.52 -26.63
CA LEU A 35 -7.60 -1.73 -25.80
C LEU A 35 -8.99 -2.40 -25.65
N LYS A 36 -9.43 -3.19 -26.61
CA LYS A 36 -10.70 -3.94 -26.53
C LYS A 36 -10.63 -5.14 -25.59
N ASN A 37 -9.43 -5.57 -25.20
CA ASN A 37 -9.23 -6.73 -24.33
C ASN A 37 -9.13 -6.28 -22.86
N THR A 38 -10.16 -6.54 -22.08
CA THR A 38 -10.23 -6.22 -20.65
C THR A 38 -9.84 -7.40 -19.73
N GLY A 39 -9.31 -8.47 -20.29
CA GLY A 39 -8.96 -9.68 -19.55
C GLY A 39 -10.16 -10.30 -18.84
N THR A 40 -10.06 -10.49 -17.53
CA THR A 40 -11.14 -11.06 -16.70
C THR A 40 -12.10 -10.02 -16.12
N LEU A 41 -11.85 -8.73 -16.32
CA LEU A 41 -12.75 -7.66 -15.86
C LEU A 41 -13.86 -7.47 -16.89
N ASN A 42 -15.11 -7.74 -16.49
CA ASN A 42 -16.26 -7.44 -17.34
C ASN A 42 -16.30 -5.94 -17.66
N PRO A 43 -16.37 -5.52 -18.94
CA PRO A 43 -16.42 -4.11 -19.32
C PRO A 43 -17.53 -3.30 -18.63
N GLU A 44 -18.71 -3.90 -18.45
CA GLU A 44 -19.84 -3.25 -17.76
C GLU A 44 -19.52 -2.97 -16.28
N ILE A 45 -18.75 -3.85 -15.63
CA ILE A 45 -18.26 -3.63 -14.25
C ILE A 45 -17.20 -2.53 -14.26
N GLY A 46 -16.26 -2.57 -15.21
CA GLY A 46 -15.22 -1.55 -15.36
C GLY A 46 -15.80 -0.14 -15.50
N ASP A 47 -16.80 0.03 -16.34
CA ASP A 47 -17.48 1.31 -16.58
C ASP A 47 -18.28 1.84 -15.37
N LYS A 48 -18.61 0.95 -14.42
CA LYS A 48 -19.21 1.34 -13.12
C LYS A 48 -18.19 1.57 -12.01
N LEU A 49 -16.98 1.04 -12.17
CA LEU A 49 -15.92 1.21 -11.17
C LEU A 49 -15.23 2.57 -11.31
N ILE A 50 -15.01 3.03 -12.53
CA ILE A 50 -14.37 4.32 -12.83
C ILE A 50 -15.07 5.01 -14.01
N GLU A 51 -15.06 6.32 -13.99
CA GLU A 51 -15.55 7.15 -15.09
C GLU A 51 -14.62 7.02 -16.30
N ASN A 52 -15.21 7.17 -17.49
CA ASN A 52 -14.48 7.14 -18.76
C ASN A 52 -13.66 5.87 -18.99
N PHE A 53 -14.10 4.76 -18.44
CA PHE A 53 -13.43 3.45 -18.61
C PHE A 53 -13.23 3.10 -20.10
N ILE A 54 -12.04 2.63 -20.44
CA ILE A 54 -11.64 2.18 -21.78
C ILE A 54 -11.27 0.69 -21.75
N THR A 55 -10.39 0.30 -20.84
CA THR A 55 -9.84 -1.05 -20.71
C THR A 55 -9.30 -1.30 -19.33
N ALA A 56 -8.89 -2.53 -19.04
CA ALA A 56 -8.15 -2.89 -17.83
C ALA A 56 -6.64 -2.85 -18.10
N MET A 57 -5.87 -2.40 -17.13
CA MET A 57 -4.41 -2.45 -17.15
C MET A 57 -3.94 -3.72 -16.43
N GLU A 58 -3.13 -4.54 -17.09
CA GLU A 58 -2.57 -5.74 -16.51
C GLU A 58 -1.35 -5.40 -15.63
N MET A 59 -1.40 -5.89 -14.38
CA MET A 59 -0.27 -5.87 -13.46
C MET A 59 0.13 -7.31 -13.13
N PRO A 60 1.43 -7.65 -13.16
CA PRO A 60 1.89 -8.99 -12.79
C PRO A 60 1.43 -9.37 -11.39
N PHE A 61 0.85 -10.57 -11.26
CA PHE A 61 0.34 -11.11 -10.00
C PHE A 61 1.13 -12.38 -9.64
N GLY A 62 1.73 -12.39 -8.46
CA GLY A 62 2.52 -13.52 -7.96
C GLY A 62 2.23 -13.84 -6.51
N ILE A 63 2.93 -14.84 -5.98
CA ILE A 63 2.75 -15.34 -4.61
C ILE A 63 4.09 -15.30 -3.88
N ALA A 64 4.16 -14.58 -2.76
CA ALA A 64 5.26 -14.74 -1.82
C ALA A 64 4.98 -15.92 -0.88
N THR A 65 6.03 -16.68 -0.61
CA THR A 65 5.97 -17.95 0.11
C THR A 65 6.76 -17.92 1.42
N ASN A 66 6.72 -19.02 2.19
CA ASN A 66 7.47 -19.22 3.43
C ASN A 66 7.00 -18.41 4.65
N PHE A 67 5.91 -17.65 4.54
CA PHE A 67 5.41 -16.88 5.68
C PHE A 67 4.80 -17.79 6.74
N LEU A 68 5.41 -17.77 7.92
CA LEU A 68 4.88 -18.31 9.17
C LEU A 68 4.62 -17.13 10.10
N ILE A 69 3.36 -16.84 10.40
CA ILE A 69 2.95 -15.68 11.21
C ILE A 69 2.05 -16.16 12.33
N ASN A 70 2.42 -15.91 13.57
CA ASN A 70 1.70 -16.38 14.76
C ASN A 70 1.43 -17.90 14.73
N GLY A 71 2.38 -18.68 14.20
CA GLY A 71 2.26 -20.14 14.09
C GLY A 71 1.41 -20.66 12.94
N LYS A 72 0.83 -19.79 12.11
CA LYS A 72 0.03 -20.14 10.93
C LYS A 72 0.78 -19.84 9.63
N ASP A 73 0.70 -20.76 8.68
CA ASP A 73 1.28 -20.61 7.33
C ASP A 73 0.40 -19.74 6.43
N TYR A 74 1.05 -18.87 5.63
CA TYR A 74 0.36 -18.03 4.67
C TYR A 74 1.06 -18.04 3.30
N LEU A 75 0.25 -18.06 2.24
CA LEU A 75 0.65 -17.66 0.89
C LEU A 75 0.21 -16.22 0.67
N ILE A 76 1.12 -15.34 0.30
CA ILE A 76 0.87 -13.91 0.19
C ILE A 76 0.70 -13.50 -1.27
N PRO A 77 -0.53 -13.18 -1.71
CA PRO A 77 -0.75 -12.62 -3.04
C PRO A 77 -0.16 -11.21 -3.14
N MET A 78 0.57 -10.96 -4.20
CA MET A 78 1.23 -9.68 -4.46
C MET A 78 1.05 -9.29 -5.93
N ALA A 79 0.61 -8.07 -6.19
CA ALA A 79 0.56 -7.49 -7.52
C ALA A 79 1.56 -6.33 -7.60
N VAL A 80 2.57 -6.46 -8.45
CA VAL A 80 3.68 -5.52 -8.53
C VAL A 80 4.40 -5.67 -9.88
N GLU A 81 4.83 -4.55 -10.45
CA GLU A 81 5.61 -4.49 -11.69
C GLU A 81 7.13 -4.62 -11.46
N GLU A 82 7.60 -4.32 -10.24
CA GLU A 82 9.02 -4.30 -9.91
C GLU A 82 9.58 -5.71 -9.72
N PRO A 83 10.64 -6.09 -10.46
CA PRO A 83 11.28 -7.39 -10.26
C PRO A 83 11.93 -7.49 -8.88
N SER A 84 12.08 -8.70 -8.39
CA SER A 84 12.70 -9.06 -7.11
C SER A 84 11.84 -8.84 -5.86
N VAL A 85 10.79 -8.03 -5.88
CA VAL A 85 9.97 -7.74 -4.69
C VAL A 85 9.45 -9.05 -4.07
N ILE A 86 8.78 -9.88 -4.84
CA ILE A 86 8.19 -11.15 -4.36
C ILE A 86 9.27 -12.14 -3.91
N ALA A 87 10.35 -12.26 -4.68
CA ALA A 87 11.43 -13.18 -4.39
C ALA A 87 12.20 -12.77 -3.11
N ALA A 88 12.50 -11.49 -2.96
CA ALA A 88 13.19 -10.93 -1.79
C ALA A 88 12.35 -11.12 -0.52
N CYS A 89 11.05 -10.81 -0.60
CA CYS A 89 10.10 -10.99 0.49
C CYS A 89 10.00 -12.46 0.92
N SER A 90 9.87 -13.37 -0.05
CA SER A 90 9.82 -14.83 0.20
C SER A 90 11.11 -15.37 0.83
N ASN A 91 12.27 -14.85 0.41
CA ASN A 91 13.56 -15.23 1.00
C ASN A 91 13.72 -14.74 2.44
N ALA A 92 13.30 -13.49 2.73
CA ALA A 92 13.30 -12.97 4.09
C ALA A 92 12.38 -13.80 5.00
N ALA A 93 11.19 -14.14 4.52
CA ALA A 93 10.25 -15.00 5.24
C ALA A 93 10.84 -16.40 5.50
N LYS A 94 11.55 -16.99 4.52
CA LYS A 94 12.25 -18.28 4.69
C LYS A 94 13.32 -18.23 5.78
N ILE A 95 14.06 -17.12 5.89
CA ILE A 95 15.08 -16.94 6.94
C ILE A 95 14.39 -16.79 8.30
N ALA A 96 13.39 -15.90 8.43
CA ALA A 96 12.64 -15.69 9.67
C ALA A 96 11.99 -17.01 10.17
N ARG A 97 11.45 -17.82 9.26
CA ARG A 97 10.82 -19.11 9.57
C ARG A 97 11.71 -20.05 10.37
N LYS A 98 13.03 -20.02 10.16
CA LYS A 98 13.99 -20.82 10.91
C LYS A 98 14.06 -20.46 12.40
N SER A 99 13.60 -19.29 12.76
CA SER A 99 13.54 -18.76 14.14
C SER A 99 12.11 -18.66 14.68
N GLY A 100 11.15 -19.38 14.07
CA GLY A 100 9.75 -19.36 14.49
C GLY A 100 8.83 -18.44 13.69
N GLY A 101 9.35 -17.77 12.66
CA GLY A 101 8.58 -16.87 11.80
C GLY A 101 8.39 -15.47 12.38
N PHE A 102 7.22 -14.90 12.13
CA PHE A 102 6.84 -13.56 12.59
C PHE A 102 5.83 -13.64 13.73
N THR A 103 6.01 -12.82 14.74
CA THR A 103 4.97 -12.50 15.71
C THR A 103 4.38 -11.16 15.30
N ALA A 104 3.07 -11.10 15.11
CA ALA A 104 2.40 -9.89 14.65
C ALA A 104 1.09 -9.66 15.37
N MET A 105 0.75 -8.40 15.56
CA MET A 105 -0.49 -7.97 16.21
C MET A 105 -0.98 -6.65 15.61
N SER A 106 -2.29 -6.42 15.69
CA SER A 106 -2.91 -5.16 15.32
C SER A 106 -3.76 -4.64 16.47
N THR A 107 -3.82 -3.33 16.56
CA THR A 107 -4.68 -2.64 17.52
C THR A 107 -6.09 -2.46 16.95
N ASN A 108 -6.90 -1.67 17.62
CA ASN A 108 -8.29 -1.36 17.31
C ASN A 108 -8.53 -0.91 15.87
N SER A 109 -9.79 -0.88 15.46
CA SER A 109 -10.30 -0.37 14.18
C SER A 109 -10.66 1.13 14.22
N MET A 110 -9.97 1.92 15.04
CA MET A 110 -10.25 3.34 15.23
C MET A 110 -9.81 4.19 14.06
N MET A 111 -10.73 4.99 13.57
CA MET A 111 -10.55 5.98 12.51
C MET A 111 -10.98 7.35 13.00
N ILE A 112 -10.61 8.41 12.26
CA ILE A 112 -10.92 9.79 12.62
C ILE A 112 -11.74 10.42 11.49
N GLY A 113 -12.88 11.02 11.85
CA GLY A 113 -13.57 11.99 11.01
C GLY A 113 -13.21 13.41 11.45
N GLN A 114 -12.92 14.31 10.52
CA GLN A 114 -12.61 15.72 10.80
C GLN A 114 -13.75 16.62 10.36
N ILE A 115 -14.16 17.53 11.25
CA ILE A 115 -15.12 18.58 10.96
C ILE A 115 -14.45 19.91 11.29
N GLN A 116 -14.24 20.74 10.28
CA GLN A 116 -13.69 22.09 10.43
C GLN A 116 -14.81 23.11 10.50
N ILE A 117 -14.87 23.88 11.56
CA ILE A 117 -15.84 24.94 11.81
C ILE A 117 -15.10 26.25 11.86
N THR A 118 -15.43 27.16 10.96
CA THR A 118 -14.84 28.50 10.85
C THR A 118 -15.81 29.58 11.34
N GLU A 119 -15.36 30.84 11.39
CA GLU A 119 -16.14 32.00 11.82
C GLU A 119 -16.79 31.83 13.20
N VAL A 120 -16.22 30.99 14.07
CA VAL A 120 -16.68 30.75 15.42
C VAL A 120 -16.51 32.03 16.28
N PRO A 121 -17.60 32.64 16.78
CA PRO A 121 -17.52 33.91 17.48
C PRO A 121 -16.88 33.79 18.87
N ASP A 122 -17.11 32.68 19.58
CA ASP A 122 -16.55 32.37 20.89
C ASP A 122 -15.98 30.96 20.90
N ILE A 123 -14.68 30.83 20.73
CA ILE A 123 -13.99 29.53 20.70
C ILE A 123 -14.12 28.78 22.04
N MET A 124 -13.93 29.48 23.15
CA MET A 124 -13.95 28.85 24.49
C MET A 124 -15.36 28.39 24.89
N GLY A 125 -16.38 29.21 24.58
CA GLY A 125 -17.77 28.82 24.75
C GLY A 125 -18.14 27.64 23.85
N SER A 126 -17.66 27.62 22.61
CA SER A 126 -17.90 26.54 21.66
C SER A 126 -17.27 25.22 22.12
N ILE A 127 -16.05 25.23 22.64
CA ILE A 127 -15.41 24.03 23.21
C ILE A 127 -16.29 23.48 24.33
N LYS A 128 -16.70 24.32 25.26
CA LYS A 128 -17.52 23.92 26.41
C LYS A 128 -18.85 23.30 25.99
N VAL A 129 -19.57 23.95 25.08
CA VAL A 129 -20.88 23.45 24.63
C VAL A 129 -20.77 22.16 23.83
N ILE A 130 -19.72 22.00 23.01
CA ILE A 130 -19.47 20.73 22.29
C ILE A 130 -19.18 19.60 23.29
N GLU A 131 -18.38 19.84 24.34
CA GLU A 131 -18.10 18.85 25.38
C GLU A 131 -19.37 18.49 26.17
N GLU A 132 -20.20 19.48 26.55
CA GLU A 132 -21.49 19.26 27.23
C GLU A 132 -22.46 18.46 26.34
N GLN A 133 -22.45 18.66 25.03
CA GLN A 133 -23.33 18.00 24.06
C GLN A 133 -22.71 16.74 23.42
N LYS A 134 -21.55 16.30 23.89
CA LYS A 134 -20.83 15.14 23.35
C LYS A 134 -21.72 13.91 23.16
N SER A 135 -22.51 13.55 24.15
CA SER A 135 -23.41 12.38 24.08
C SER A 135 -24.43 12.50 22.94
N GLN A 136 -24.98 13.70 22.72
CA GLN A 136 -25.97 13.96 21.68
C GLN A 136 -25.29 13.90 20.29
N ILE A 137 -24.09 14.48 20.15
CA ILE A 137 -23.31 14.46 18.90
C ILE A 137 -22.98 13.02 18.52
N LEU A 138 -22.52 12.19 19.47
CA LEU A 138 -22.21 10.78 19.22
C LEU A 138 -23.47 9.97 18.87
N THR A 139 -24.60 10.26 19.51
CA THR A 139 -25.90 9.64 19.19
C THR A 139 -26.32 9.96 17.76
N LEU A 140 -26.20 11.22 17.35
CA LEU A 140 -26.51 11.67 16.01
C LEU A 140 -25.58 11.02 14.97
N ALA A 141 -24.27 11.01 15.20
CA ALA A 141 -23.31 10.32 14.34
C ALA A 141 -23.66 8.84 14.18
N ASN A 142 -23.98 8.15 15.28
CA ASN A 142 -24.30 6.73 15.26
C ASN A 142 -25.66 6.41 14.61
N SER A 143 -26.51 7.40 14.36
CA SER A 143 -27.77 7.19 13.64
C SER A 143 -27.58 6.71 12.20
N VAL A 144 -26.42 7.02 11.59
CA VAL A 144 -26.07 6.70 10.20
C VAL A 144 -26.02 5.20 9.91
N SER A 145 -25.54 4.38 10.85
CA SER A 145 -25.32 2.96 10.62
C SER A 145 -25.95 2.07 11.67
N LYS A 146 -27.06 1.42 11.30
CA LYS A 146 -27.71 0.41 12.13
C LYS A 146 -26.75 -0.76 12.42
N THR A 147 -26.01 -1.22 11.41
CA THR A 147 -25.07 -2.35 11.52
C THR A 147 -24.00 -2.09 12.57
N LEU A 148 -23.33 -0.92 12.53
CA LEU A 148 -22.30 -0.59 13.51
C LEU A 148 -22.89 -0.51 14.93
N ARG A 149 -24.07 0.05 15.09
CA ARG A 149 -24.76 0.10 16.40
C ARG A 149 -25.05 -1.30 16.95
N GLU A 150 -25.58 -2.19 16.13
CA GLU A 150 -25.85 -3.58 16.51
C GLU A 150 -24.58 -4.33 16.93
N MET A 151 -23.45 -4.00 16.30
CA MET A 151 -22.11 -4.52 16.65
C MET A 151 -21.47 -3.80 17.85
N LYS A 152 -22.16 -2.82 18.48
CA LYS A 152 -21.62 -1.94 19.52
C LYS A 152 -20.36 -1.20 19.09
N LYS A 153 -20.31 -0.78 17.82
CA LYS A 153 -19.27 0.01 17.17
C LYS A 153 -19.84 1.33 16.67
N GLY A 154 -19.03 2.14 16.01
CA GLY A 154 -19.40 3.46 15.49
C GLY A 154 -18.64 4.58 16.18
N ALA A 155 -19.20 5.78 16.24
CA ALA A 155 -18.61 6.92 16.93
C ALA A 155 -18.59 6.67 18.44
N VAL A 156 -17.39 6.63 19.01
CA VAL A 156 -17.17 6.27 20.44
C VAL A 156 -16.68 7.45 21.25
N ASP A 157 -16.06 8.43 20.59
CA ASP A 157 -15.51 9.61 21.26
C ASP A 157 -15.44 10.79 20.30
N LEU A 158 -15.17 12.00 20.82
CA LEU A 158 -14.77 13.16 20.06
C LEU A 158 -13.63 13.90 20.76
N GLU A 159 -12.79 14.54 19.97
CA GLU A 159 -11.69 15.38 20.40
C GLU A 159 -11.78 16.75 19.73
N ILE A 160 -11.56 17.81 20.49
CA ILE A 160 -11.58 19.17 19.97
C ILE A 160 -10.13 19.64 19.80
N ARG A 161 -9.82 20.18 18.63
CA ARG A 161 -8.50 20.72 18.31
C ARG A 161 -8.57 22.18 17.90
N ILE A 162 -7.66 22.95 18.43
CA ILE A 162 -7.44 24.33 18.07
C ILE A 162 -6.06 24.44 17.42
N LEU A 163 -5.99 25.03 16.25
CA LEU A 163 -4.75 25.37 15.58
C LEU A 163 -4.56 26.89 15.70
N PRO A 164 -3.56 27.37 16.47
CA PRO A 164 -3.41 28.82 16.76
C PRO A 164 -3.27 29.70 15.53
N VAL A 165 -2.82 29.12 14.41
CA VAL A 165 -2.67 29.82 13.12
C VAL A 165 -3.98 30.01 12.35
N LEU A 166 -5.05 29.31 12.77
CA LEU A 166 -6.39 29.40 12.18
C LEU A 166 -7.32 30.16 13.12
N GLU A 167 -7.41 31.47 12.92
CA GLU A 167 -8.30 32.30 13.71
C GLU A 167 -9.75 31.86 13.60
N LYS A 168 -10.52 32.02 14.68
CA LYS A 168 -11.96 31.67 14.75
C LYS A 168 -12.31 30.28 14.23
N THR A 169 -11.38 29.32 14.39
CA THR A 169 -11.55 27.96 13.87
C THR A 169 -11.52 26.92 14.98
N VAL A 170 -12.52 26.05 15.01
CA VAL A 170 -12.59 24.86 15.85
C VAL A 170 -12.59 23.63 14.95
N ILE A 171 -11.79 22.63 15.29
CA ILE A 171 -11.75 21.34 14.58
C ILE A 171 -12.28 20.27 15.53
N VAL A 172 -13.32 19.56 15.12
CA VAL A 172 -13.85 18.41 15.87
C VAL A 172 -13.39 17.14 15.18
N HIS A 173 -12.71 16.27 15.92
CA HIS A 173 -12.39 14.92 15.53
C HIS A 173 -13.44 13.96 16.09
N LEU A 174 -14.14 13.27 15.22
CA LEU A 174 -14.99 12.14 15.57
C LEU A 174 -14.15 10.87 15.58
N ILE A 175 -14.07 10.19 16.74
CA ILE A 175 -13.33 8.92 16.87
C ILE A 175 -14.31 7.79 16.63
N VAL A 176 -14.07 6.99 15.59
CA VAL A 176 -15.02 5.99 15.08
C VAL A 176 -14.40 4.61 15.04
N ASP A 177 -15.00 3.63 15.73
CA ASP A 177 -14.70 2.22 15.56
C ASP A 177 -15.47 1.69 14.33
N VAL A 178 -14.76 1.44 13.24
CA VAL A 178 -15.33 1.02 11.96
C VAL A 178 -15.40 -0.50 11.76
N GLY A 179 -14.93 -1.27 12.73
CA GLY A 179 -14.93 -2.74 12.68
C GLY A 179 -14.08 -3.31 11.54
N ALA A 180 -14.65 -4.26 10.79
CA ALA A 180 -13.95 -4.98 9.73
C ALA A 180 -13.77 -4.19 8.43
N ALA A 181 -14.40 -3.02 8.31
CA ALA A 181 -14.27 -2.15 7.13
C ALA A 181 -13.07 -1.18 7.24
N MET A 182 -12.66 -0.61 6.11
CA MET A 182 -11.79 0.58 6.11
C MET A 182 -12.54 1.79 6.71
N GLY A 183 -13.81 1.96 6.37
CA GLY A 183 -14.73 2.86 7.07
C GLY A 183 -14.96 4.23 6.43
N ALA A 184 -14.34 4.56 5.30
CA ALA A 184 -14.39 5.90 4.71
C ALA A 184 -15.81 6.46 4.54
N ASN A 185 -16.70 5.72 3.88
CA ASN A 185 -18.05 6.20 3.57
C ASN A 185 -18.88 6.46 4.83
N VAL A 186 -18.83 5.55 5.80
CA VAL A 186 -19.61 5.70 7.04
C VAL A 186 -19.13 6.87 7.88
N ILE A 187 -17.81 7.10 7.93
CA ILE A 187 -17.24 8.25 8.66
C ILE A 187 -17.65 9.57 8.00
N ASN A 188 -17.56 9.66 6.68
CA ASN A 188 -18.00 10.86 5.95
C ASN A 188 -19.47 11.15 6.24
N SER A 189 -20.34 10.14 6.17
CA SER A 189 -21.75 10.30 6.49
C SER A 189 -21.99 10.70 7.96
N MET A 190 -21.19 10.17 8.91
CA MET A 190 -21.25 10.59 10.31
C MET A 190 -20.84 12.05 10.50
N CYS A 191 -19.80 12.51 9.82
CA CYS A 191 -19.37 13.91 9.83
C CYS A 191 -20.45 14.82 9.20
N GLU A 192 -21.03 14.39 8.08
CA GLU A 192 -22.07 15.16 7.36
C GLU A 192 -23.35 15.34 8.20
N ILE A 193 -23.82 14.30 8.87
CA ILE A 193 -25.05 14.39 9.68
C ILE A 193 -24.84 15.21 10.95
N THR A 194 -23.62 15.25 11.49
CA THR A 194 -23.32 16.01 12.72
C THR A 194 -23.01 17.48 12.44
N ALA A 195 -22.61 17.83 11.22
CA ALA A 195 -22.20 19.17 10.86
C ALA A 195 -23.24 20.27 11.15
N PRO A 196 -24.52 20.15 10.77
CA PRO A 196 -25.52 21.18 11.06
C PRO A 196 -25.73 21.42 12.55
N TYR A 197 -25.66 20.36 13.36
CA TYR A 197 -25.79 20.48 14.81
C TYR A 197 -24.58 21.19 15.44
N LEU A 198 -23.38 20.94 14.92
CA LEU A 198 -22.19 21.66 15.36
C LEU A 198 -22.21 23.13 14.97
N GLU A 199 -22.77 23.51 13.80
CA GLU A 199 -23.02 24.90 13.42
C GLU A 199 -23.99 25.60 14.40
N GLU A 200 -25.09 24.93 14.75
CA GLU A 200 -26.05 25.45 15.73
C GLU A 200 -25.39 25.69 17.11
N LEU A 201 -24.57 24.74 17.59
CA LEU A 201 -23.92 24.84 18.88
C LEU A 201 -22.85 25.93 18.96
N THR A 202 -22.13 26.17 17.85
CA THR A 202 -20.96 27.05 17.84
C THR A 202 -21.23 28.44 17.25
N GLY A 203 -22.31 28.59 16.49
CA GLY A 203 -22.57 29.80 15.70
C GLY A 203 -21.58 30.00 14.55
N GLY A 204 -20.74 29.01 14.23
CA GLY A 204 -19.79 29.02 13.12
C GLY A 204 -20.34 28.37 11.88
N GLU A 205 -19.50 28.25 10.83
CA GLU A 205 -19.80 27.63 9.54
C GLU A 205 -18.91 26.39 9.33
N VAL A 206 -19.50 25.23 9.01
CA VAL A 206 -18.75 24.01 8.70
C VAL A 206 -18.28 24.03 7.26
N VAL A 207 -16.96 24.08 7.06
CA VAL A 207 -16.30 24.08 5.74
C VAL A 207 -15.90 22.68 5.29
N LEU A 208 -15.31 21.88 6.18
CA LEU A 208 -14.88 20.52 5.89
C LEU A 208 -15.52 19.50 6.85
N ARG A 209 -15.94 18.38 6.28
CA ARG A 209 -16.49 17.22 6.97
C ARG A 209 -16.09 15.94 6.21
N ILE A 210 -14.94 15.38 6.59
CA ILE A 210 -14.28 14.26 5.87
C ILE A 210 -13.45 13.41 6.82
N LEU A 211 -13.24 12.14 6.51
CA LEU A 211 -12.29 11.32 7.26
C LEU A 211 -10.86 11.86 7.19
N SER A 212 -10.07 11.55 8.20
CA SER A 212 -8.61 11.65 8.11
C SER A 212 -8.02 10.32 7.63
N ASN A 213 -7.09 10.39 6.68
CA ASN A 213 -6.32 9.21 6.27
C ASN A 213 -5.19 8.87 7.24
N LEU A 214 -4.83 9.75 8.17
CA LEU A 214 -3.92 9.46 9.27
C LEU A 214 -4.68 8.78 10.41
N THR A 215 -4.27 7.57 10.78
CA THR A 215 -4.95 6.73 11.77
C THR A 215 -4.00 6.25 12.86
N PRO A 216 -3.55 7.13 13.76
CA PRO A 216 -2.55 6.80 14.78
C PRO A 216 -3.06 5.80 15.82
N GLY A 217 -4.36 5.60 15.92
CA GLY A 217 -4.99 4.59 16.78
C GLY A 217 -5.11 3.20 16.14
N ARG A 218 -4.74 3.03 14.85
CA ARG A 218 -4.93 1.76 14.11
C ARG A 218 -3.58 1.19 13.66
N ILE A 219 -2.77 0.77 14.63
CA ILE A 219 -1.38 0.37 14.44
C ILE A 219 -1.24 -1.15 14.35
N SER A 220 -0.48 -1.60 13.38
CA SER A 220 -0.05 -2.98 13.23
C SER A 220 1.44 -3.08 13.52
N LYS A 221 1.83 -4.11 14.27
CA LYS A 221 3.21 -4.40 14.64
C LYS A 221 3.59 -5.80 14.21
N ALA A 222 4.83 -5.97 13.79
CA ALA A 222 5.41 -7.29 13.58
C ALA A 222 6.85 -7.31 14.08
N GLU A 223 7.28 -8.50 14.52
CA GLU A 223 8.64 -8.77 14.98
C GLU A 223 9.10 -10.11 14.43
N ALA A 224 10.38 -10.23 14.09
CA ALA A 224 11.01 -11.48 13.69
C ALA A 224 12.49 -11.52 14.07
N VAL A 225 13.00 -12.72 14.30
CA VAL A 225 14.43 -12.96 14.54
C VAL A 225 15.07 -13.59 13.30
N PHE A 226 16.21 -13.04 12.87
CA PHE A 226 17.00 -13.53 11.75
C PHE A 226 18.39 -13.96 12.28
N LYS A 227 18.68 -15.26 12.23
CA LYS A 227 19.92 -15.79 12.77
C LYS A 227 21.14 -15.29 12.01
N ALA A 228 22.19 -14.93 12.72
CA ALA A 228 23.43 -14.41 12.14
C ALA A 228 24.01 -15.36 11.09
N GLU A 229 24.00 -16.68 11.36
CA GLU A 229 24.49 -17.73 10.44
C GLU A 229 23.75 -17.77 9.09
N ASP A 230 22.46 -17.43 9.07
CA ASP A 230 21.63 -17.44 7.87
C ASP A 230 21.72 -16.16 7.02
N ILE A 231 22.36 -15.12 7.53
CA ILE A 231 22.37 -13.79 6.89
C ILE A 231 23.77 -13.27 6.52
N GLY A 232 24.81 -14.08 6.72
CA GLY A 232 26.19 -13.72 6.38
C GLY A 232 27.09 -13.40 7.58
N GLY A 233 26.68 -13.81 8.79
CA GLY A 233 27.48 -13.75 10.01
C GLY A 233 27.50 -12.39 10.69
N SER A 234 28.30 -12.27 11.75
CA SER A 234 28.36 -11.10 12.63
C SER A 234 28.73 -9.80 11.94
N ARG A 235 29.50 -9.86 10.83
CA ARG A 235 29.84 -8.68 10.03
C ARG A 235 28.61 -8.07 9.39
N VAL A 236 27.73 -8.88 8.79
CA VAL A 236 26.50 -8.42 8.15
C VAL A 236 25.51 -7.91 9.18
N VAL A 237 25.39 -8.61 10.33
CA VAL A 237 24.60 -8.15 11.48
C VAL A 237 24.94 -6.71 11.88
N LYS A 238 26.23 -6.43 12.12
CA LYS A 238 26.70 -5.08 12.49
C LYS A 238 26.37 -4.02 11.45
N ARG A 239 26.45 -4.38 10.15
CA ARG A 239 26.12 -3.46 9.06
C ARG A 239 24.63 -3.18 8.96
N ILE A 240 23.77 -4.20 9.13
CA ILE A 240 22.32 -4.04 9.17
C ILE A 240 21.92 -3.09 10.32
N VAL A 241 22.47 -3.26 11.52
CA VAL A 241 22.18 -2.37 12.66
C VAL A 241 22.55 -0.93 12.33
N LYS A 242 23.76 -0.69 11.80
CA LYS A 242 24.21 0.67 11.41
C LYS A 242 23.33 1.28 10.31
N ALA A 243 22.91 0.48 9.33
CA ALA A 243 22.01 0.94 8.28
C ALA A 243 20.60 1.30 8.81
N SER A 244 20.15 0.55 9.82
CA SER A 244 18.90 0.85 10.54
C SER A 244 19.01 2.14 11.36
N GLU A 245 20.12 2.35 12.05
CA GLU A 245 20.37 3.60 12.79
C GLU A 245 20.37 4.81 11.86
N MET A 246 21.02 4.72 10.70
CA MET A 246 21.00 5.80 9.72
C MET A 246 19.56 6.11 9.26
N ALA A 247 18.75 5.08 9.01
CA ALA A 247 17.35 5.27 8.61
C ALA A 247 16.49 5.92 9.71
N LYS A 248 16.90 5.84 10.97
CA LYS A 248 16.21 6.49 12.08
C LYS A 248 16.48 7.99 12.14
N TYR A 249 17.67 8.44 11.75
CA TYR A 249 18.14 9.82 12.00
C TYR A 249 18.34 10.65 10.73
N ASP A 250 18.47 10.02 9.56
CA ASP A 250 18.64 10.70 8.27
C ASP A 250 17.36 10.59 7.44
N ILE A 251 16.76 11.74 7.12
CA ILE A 251 15.48 11.81 6.40
C ILE A 251 15.57 11.19 4.99
N PHE A 252 16.66 11.39 4.27
CA PHE A 252 16.84 10.84 2.92
C PHE A 252 16.92 9.31 2.95
N ARG A 253 17.62 8.78 3.96
CA ARG A 253 17.67 7.34 4.17
C ARG A 253 16.32 6.79 4.67
N ALA A 254 15.64 7.49 5.57
CA ALA A 254 14.35 7.11 6.10
C ALA A 254 13.28 6.97 5.00
N VAL A 255 13.20 7.92 4.08
CA VAL A 255 12.25 7.86 2.93
C VAL A 255 12.51 6.63 2.08
N THR A 256 13.77 6.36 1.72
CA THR A 256 14.14 5.18 0.93
C THR A 256 13.90 3.87 1.70
N HIS A 257 14.11 3.88 3.01
CA HIS A 257 13.86 2.75 3.90
C HIS A 257 12.36 2.42 3.96
N ASN A 258 11.52 3.43 4.16
CA ASN A 258 10.07 3.26 4.23
C ASN A 258 9.46 2.88 2.87
N LYS A 259 9.96 3.43 1.74
CA LYS A 259 9.58 2.97 0.40
C LYS A 259 9.85 1.47 0.25
N GLY A 260 10.97 0.97 0.80
CA GLY A 260 11.27 -0.46 0.82
C GLY A 260 10.28 -1.30 1.62
N ILE A 261 9.66 -0.75 2.68
CA ILE A 261 8.53 -1.38 3.39
C ILE A 261 7.30 -1.42 2.49
N MET A 262 6.98 -0.28 1.88
CA MET A 262 5.75 -0.11 1.10
C MET A 262 5.75 -0.96 -0.18
N ASN A 263 6.91 -1.28 -0.77
CA ASN A 263 6.98 -2.25 -1.87
C ASN A 263 6.24 -3.57 -1.56
N GLY A 264 6.37 -4.06 -0.33
CA GLY A 264 5.66 -5.28 0.11
C GLY A 264 4.20 -5.02 0.48
N VAL A 265 3.95 -3.95 1.22
CA VAL A 265 2.61 -3.55 1.68
C VAL A 265 1.70 -3.29 0.49
N ASP A 266 2.11 -2.41 -0.43
CA ASP A 266 1.31 -2.02 -1.59
C ASP A 266 1.03 -3.19 -2.52
N ALA A 267 2.01 -4.06 -2.73
CA ALA A 267 1.81 -5.24 -3.57
C ALA A 267 0.67 -6.14 -3.05
N VAL A 268 0.54 -6.30 -1.73
CA VAL A 268 -0.58 -7.04 -1.12
C VAL A 268 -1.89 -6.25 -1.22
N LEU A 269 -1.86 -4.94 -0.97
CA LEU A 269 -3.05 -4.09 -0.99
C LEU A 269 -3.63 -3.98 -2.42
N ILE A 270 -2.79 -3.85 -3.43
CA ILE A 270 -3.19 -3.86 -4.85
C ILE A 270 -3.78 -5.22 -5.21
N ALA A 271 -3.13 -6.33 -4.84
CA ALA A 271 -3.62 -7.68 -5.11
C ALA A 271 -5.00 -7.96 -4.50
N THR A 272 -5.30 -7.34 -3.36
CA THR A 272 -6.56 -7.49 -2.62
C THR A 272 -7.55 -6.34 -2.86
N MET A 273 -7.22 -5.39 -3.75
CA MET A 273 -8.01 -4.18 -4.06
C MET A 273 -8.34 -3.34 -2.82
N ASN A 274 -7.42 -3.25 -1.87
CA ASN A 274 -7.45 -2.28 -0.78
C ASN A 274 -6.86 -0.93 -1.23
N ASP A 275 -7.13 0.13 -0.48
CA ASP A 275 -6.64 1.47 -0.82
C ASP A 275 -5.17 1.63 -0.41
N TRP A 276 -4.28 1.32 -1.34
CA TRP A 276 -2.84 1.47 -1.18
C TRP A 276 -2.40 2.94 -1.04
N ARG A 277 -3.12 3.89 -1.69
CA ARG A 277 -2.81 5.33 -1.59
C ARG A 277 -3.08 5.87 -0.19
N GLN A 278 -4.16 5.40 0.45
CA GLN A 278 -4.43 5.68 1.87
C GLN A 278 -3.32 5.10 2.76
N ALA A 279 -2.90 3.86 2.50
CA ALA A 279 -1.86 3.21 3.30
C ALA A 279 -0.51 3.94 3.19
N GLU A 280 -0.11 4.39 1.99
CA GLU A 280 1.07 5.22 1.76
C GLU A 280 0.99 6.55 2.52
N ALA A 281 -0.09 7.32 2.32
CA ALA A 281 -0.29 8.60 3.01
C ALA A 281 -0.25 8.45 4.54
N ASN A 282 -0.90 7.40 5.05
CA ASN A 282 -0.96 7.10 6.47
C ASN A 282 0.42 6.74 7.05
N ALA A 283 1.15 5.86 6.38
CA ALA A 283 2.47 5.41 6.80
C ALA A 283 3.48 6.56 6.85
N HIS A 284 3.53 7.39 5.79
CA HIS A 284 4.44 8.53 5.72
C HIS A 284 4.07 9.64 6.70
N ALA A 285 2.78 9.93 6.89
CA ALA A 285 2.33 10.88 7.90
C ALA A 285 2.68 10.39 9.32
N TYR A 286 2.45 9.11 9.60
CA TYR A 286 2.80 8.50 10.89
C TYR A 286 4.31 8.54 11.18
N ALA A 287 5.13 8.31 10.15
CA ALA A 287 6.60 8.43 10.27
C ALA A 287 7.07 9.85 10.66
N SER A 288 6.23 10.88 10.50
CA SER A 288 6.52 12.28 10.79
C SER A 288 5.89 12.80 12.08
N MET A 289 5.06 12.01 12.77
CA MET A 289 4.23 12.50 13.90
C MET A 289 5.03 13.06 15.08
N ASN A 290 6.28 12.61 15.25
CA ASN A 290 7.14 13.05 16.34
C ASN A 290 7.99 14.29 15.98
N GLY A 291 7.61 15.04 14.95
CA GLY A 291 8.26 16.28 14.54
C GLY A 291 9.38 16.12 13.51
N SER A 292 9.84 14.89 13.25
CA SER A 292 10.79 14.60 12.18
C SER A 292 10.43 13.27 11.50
N TYR A 293 10.67 13.19 10.21
CA TYR A 293 10.43 11.96 9.46
C TYR A 293 11.47 10.89 9.82
N THR A 294 11.02 9.68 10.16
CA THR A 294 11.87 8.58 10.61
C THR A 294 11.45 7.24 9.99
N SER A 295 12.25 6.19 10.22
CA SER A 295 11.92 4.83 9.77
C SER A 295 10.76 4.22 10.56
N LEU A 296 9.88 3.47 9.87
CA LEU A 296 8.77 2.71 10.46
C LEU A 296 9.21 1.35 11.03
N SER A 297 10.41 0.90 10.69
CA SER A 297 11.01 -0.33 11.18
C SER A 297 12.37 -0.09 11.80
N SER A 298 12.83 -1.04 12.61
CA SER A 298 14.16 -1.01 13.20
C SER A 298 14.75 -2.42 13.24
N PHE A 299 16.08 -2.48 13.17
CA PHE A 299 16.85 -3.72 13.29
C PHE A 299 17.91 -3.54 14.38
N SER A 300 17.89 -4.41 15.38
CA SER A 300 18.84 -4.43 16.50
C SER A 300 19.47 -5.82 16.64
N GLN A 301 20.58 -5.89 17.35
CA GLN A 301 21.21 -7.17 17.67
C GLN A 301 20.71 -7.67 19.04
N ASP A 302 20.37 -8.95 19.14
CA ASP A 302 20.04 -9.61 20.40
C ASP A 302 21.31 -10.09 21.14
N GLU A 303 21.12 -10.66 22.35
CA GLU A 303 22.19 -11.21 23.19
C GLU A 303 22.92 -12.40 22.53
N ASN A 304 22.24 -13.10 21.62
CA ASN A 304 22.80 -14.23 20.88
C ASN A 304 23.51 -13.83 19.58
N GLY A 305 23.56 -12.53 19.29
CA GLY A 305 24.21 -12.02 18.08
C GLY A 305 23.34 -12.01 16.83
N ASN A 306 22.05 -12.34 16.93
CA ASN A 306 21.11 -12.36 15.83
C ASN A 306 20.50 -10.96 15.58
N ILE A 307 19.83 -10.77 14.45
CA ILE A 307 19.03 -9.57 14.19
C ILE A 307 17.60 -9.79 14.71
N VAL A 308 17.13 -8.82 15.49
CA VAL A 308 15.70 -8.65 15.81
C VAL A 308 15.17 -7.49 14.96
N GLY A 309 14.26 -7.79 14.04
CA GLY A 309 13.55 -6.81 13.24
C GLY A 309 12.18 -6.50 13.84
N LYS A 310 11.83 -5.21 13.90
CA LYS A 310 10.52 -4.74 14.38
C LYS A 310 9.95 -3.70 13.43
N ILE A 311 8.64 -3.71 13.25
CA ILE A 311 7.89 -2.69 12.50
C ILE A 311 6.69 -2.21 13.31
N SER A 312 6.38 -0.93 13.15
CA SER A 312 5.13 -0.32 13.63
C SER A 312 4.57 0.56 12.52
N ILE A 313 3.43 0.18 11.96
CA ILE A 313 2.85 0.83 10.79
C ILE A 313 1.33 0.99 10.96
N PRO A 314 0.74 2.16 10.67
CA PRO A 314 -0.70 2.31 10.67
C PRO A 314 -1.29 1.69 9.41
N LEU A 315 -2.29 0.82 9.56
CA LEU A 315 -2.94 0.11 8.45
C LEU A 315 -4.46 0.21 8.57
N ALA A 316 -5.07 1.13 7.84
CA ALA A 316 -6.52 1.26 7.74
C ALA A 316 -7.08 0.48 6.55
N ILE A 317 -6.91 -0.85 6.59
CA ILE A 317 -7.35 -1.79 5.55
C ILE A 317 -8.56 -2.59 6.05
N GLY A 318 -9.33 -3.16 5.13
CA GLY A 318 -10.52 -3.92 5.45
C GLY A 318 -10.62 -5.25 4.71
N THR A 319 -11.32 -6.20 5.32
CA THR A 319 -11.69 -7.47 4.70
C THR A 319 -13.03 -7.40 3.98
N VAL A 320 -13.82 -6.36 4.22
CA VAL A 320 -15.14 -6.13 3.64
C VAL A 320 -15.28 -4.70 3.12
N GLY A 321 -16.19 -4.50 2.18
CA GLY A 321 -16.53 -3.19 1.61
C GLY A 321 -15.67 -2.79 0.40
N GLY A 322 -16.05 -1.67 -0.23
CA GLY A 322 -15.36 -1.12 -1.39
C GLY A 322 -15.43 -2.01 -2.65
N THR A 323 -14.45 -1.85 -3.53
CA THR A 323 -14.33 -2.58 -4.80
C THR A 323 -13.79 -4.00 -4.64
N THR A 324 -13.38 -4.37 -3.43
CA THR A 324 -12.71 -5.65 -3.15
C THR A 324 -13.53 -6.89 -3.57
N SER A 325 -14.86 -6.79 -3.60
CA SER A 325 -15.76 -7.90 -3.97
C SER A 325 -16.06 -7.98 -5.47
N ASN A 326 -15.78 -6.92 -6.23
CA ASN A 326 -16.22 -6.77 -7.61
C ASN A 326 -15.15 -7.16 -8.64
N VAL A 327 -13.89 -7.28 -8.21
CA VAL A 327 -12.78 -7.68 -9.09
C VAL A 327 -12.45 -9.16 -8.88
N PRO A 328 -12.65 -10.03 -9.87
CA PRO A 328 -12.54 -11.49 -9.70
C PRO A 328 -11.18 -11.95 -9.12
N LYS A 329 -10.07 -11.39 -9.62
CA LYS A 329 -8.73 -11.74 -9.15
C LYS A 329 -8.48 -11.29 -7.71
N ALA A 330 -9.07 -10.19 -7.25
CA ALA A 330 -8.96 -9.75 -5.86
C ALA A 330 -9.73 -10.68 -4.90
N VAL A 331 -10.87 -11.21 -5.34
CA VAL A 331 -11.61 -12.24 -4.58
C VAL A 331 -10.75 -13.50 -4.42
N ILE A 332 -10.10 -13.95 -5.50
CA ILE A 332 -9.18 -15.09 -5.47
C ILE A 332 -7.98 -14.80 -4.57
N ALA A 333 -7.38 -13.61 -4.67
CA ALA A 333 -6.25 -13.20 -3.82
C ALA A 333 -6.60 -13.32 -2.34
N ARG A 334 -7.73 -12.79 -1.90
CA ARG A 334 -8.18 -12.89 -0.50
C ARG A 334 -8.44 -14.33 -0.07
N LYS A 335 -8.97 -15.18 -0.97
CA LYS A 335 -9.15 -16.60 -0.70
C LYS A 335 -7.81 -17.33 -0.53
N ILE A 336 -6.81 -17.01 -1.36
CA ILE A 336 -5.45 -17.55 -1.22
C ILE A 336 -4.83 -17.11 0.10
N LEU A 337 -4.96 -15.82 0.46
CA LEU A 337 -4.44 -15.26 1.70
C LEU A 337 -5.02 -15.93 2.95
N GLY A 338 -6.30 -16.32 2.90
CA GLY A 338 -6.96 -17.12 3.95
C GLY A 338 -7.08 -16.41 5.30
N VAL A 339 -7.17 -15.07 5.30
CA VAL A 339 -7.44 -14.28 6.51
C VAL A 339 -8.94 -14.22 6.79
N THR A 340 -9.30 -14.25 8.05
CA THR A 340 -10.69 -14.29 8.51
C THR A 340 -11.16 -13.00 9.17
N THR A 341 -10.22 -12.24 9.76
CA THR A 341 -10.50 -10.95 10.40
C THR A 341 -9.62 -9.85 9.83
N THR A 342 -10.03 -8.61 10.05
CA THR A 342 -9.26 -7.44 9.64
C THR A 342 -7.96 -7.33 10.41
N GLU A 343 -7.95 -7.66 11.69
CA GLU A 343 -6.78 -7.65 12.56
C GLU A 343 -5.75 -8.69 12.11
N GLU A 344 -6.21 -9.88 11.71
CA GLU A 344 -5.36 -10.91 11.10
C GLU A 344 -4.75 -10.41 9.80
N PHE A 345 -5.55 -9.78 8.94
CA PHE A 345 -5.08 -9.22 7.67
C PHE A 345 -4.03 -8.12 7.88
N GLN A 346 -4.28 -7.18 8.77
CA GLN A 346 -3.35 -6.13 9.14
C GLN A 346 -2.04 -6.69 9.69
N SER A 347 -2.11 -7.72 10.54
CA SER A 347 -0.94 -8.40 11.10
C SER A 347 -0.09 -9.07 10.00
N VAL A 348 -0.75 -9.72 9.04
CA VAL A 348 -0.06 -10.30 7.88
C VAL A 348 0.62 -9.24 7.03
N VAL A 349 -0.05 -8.12 6.74
CA VAL A 349 0.53 -7.03 5.94
C VAL A 349 1.73 -6.38 6.66
N ALA A 350 1.67 -6.22 7.99
CA ALA A 350 2.80 -5.70 8.77
C ALA A 350 4.01 -6.67 8.71
N ALA A 351 3.79 -7.98 8.80
CA ALA A 351 4.85 -8.98 8.66
C ALA A 351 5.46 -8.97 7.26
N VAL A 352 4.65 -8.76 6.21
CA VAL A 352 5.13 -8.61 4.82
C VAL A 352 6.00 -7.36 4.71
N GLY A 353 5.57 -6.21 5.25
CA GLY A 353 6.35 -4.97 5.27
C GLY A 353 7.70 -5.17 5.95
N LEU A 354 7.75 -5.86 7.09
CA LEU A 354 9.00 -6.16 7.79
C LEU A 354 9.91 -7.08 6.98
N ALA A 355 9.36 -8.14 6.38
CA ALA A 355 10.11 -9.07 5.54
C ALA A 355 10.73 -8.38 4.33
N GLN A 356 9.94 -7.57 3.64
CA GLN A 356 10.36 -6.80 2.47
C GLN A 356 11.49 -5.83 2.82
N ASN A 357 11.32 -5.10 3.92
CA ASN A 357 12.33 -4.14 4.38
C ASN A 357 13.63 -4.83 4.83
N PHE A 358 13.53 -5.93 5.58
CA PHE A 358 14.70 -6.73 5.98
C PHE A 358 15.50 -7.20 4.76
N ALA A 359 14.82 -7.72 3.74
CA ALA A 359 15.46 -8.16 2.50
C ALA A 359 16.26 -7.05 1.83
N ALA A 360 15.67 -5.85 1.74
CA ALA A 360 16.33 -4.68 1.16
C ALA A 360 17.53 -4.23 1.99
N VAL A 361 17.37 -4.07 3.32
CA VAL A 361 18.45 -3.63 4.21
C VAL A 361 19.62 -4.63 4.23
N ARG A 362 19.32 -5.93 4.23
CA ARG A 362 20.34 -6.97 4.15
C ARG A 362 21.13 -6.87 2.83
N ALA A 363 20.44 -6.77 1.69
CA ALA A 363 21.08 -6.66 0.38
C ALA A 363 22.00 -5.42 0.30
N LEU A 364 21.54 -4.27 0.81
CA LEU A 364 22.33 -3.02 0.88
C LEU A 364 23.55 -3.18 1.78
N SER A 365 23.44 -3.93 2.86
CA SER A 365 24.48 -4.09 3.89
C SER A 365 25.55 -5.12 3.53
N ASP A 366 25.29 -6.01 2.59
CA ASP A 366 26.22 -7.11 2.22
C ASP A 366 26.75 -6.96 0.79
N GLU A 367 25.99 -7.44 -0.20
CA GLU A 367 26.46 -7.53 -1.58
C GLU A 367 26.19 -6.26 -2.42
N GLY A 368 25.31 -5.40 -1.96
CA GLY A 368 24.75 -4.27 -2.69
C GLY A 368 23.56 -4.67 -3.58
N ILE A 369 22.60 -3.75 -3.72
CA ILE A 369 21.35 -4.00 -4.46
C ILE A 369 21.59 -4.33 -5.92
N GLN A 370 22.56 -3.67 -6.56
CA GLN A 370 22.86 -3.85 -7.98
C GLN A 370 23.16 -5.32 -8.33
N LYS A 371 23.94 -6.01 -7.50
CA LYS A 371 24.35 -7.39 -7.75
C LYS A 371 23.19 -8.38 -7.68
N GLY A 372 22.27 -8.19 -6.75
CA GLY A 372 21.05 -8.99 -6.62
C GLY A 372 20.02 -8.73 -7.74
N HIS A 373 19.86 -7.47 -8.16
CA HIS A 373 18.93 -7.06 -9.22
C HIS A 373 19.44 -7.33 -10.64
N MET A 374 20.76 -7.43 -10.86
CA MET A 374 21.32 -7.64 -12.20
C MET A 374 20.73 -8.85 -12.93
N GLY A 375 20.44 -9.92 -12.19
CA GLY A 375 19.89 -11.14 -12.78
C GLY A 375 18.47 -11.00 -13.33
N LEU A 376 17.62 -10.21 -12.70
CA LEU A 376 16.24 -10.00 -13.12
C LEU A 376 16.12 -8.82 -14.09
N HIS A 377 16.94 -7.78 -13.88
CA HIS A 377 17.02 -6.64 -14.81
C HIS A 377 17.49 -7.07 -16.20
N SER A 378 18.46 -8.00 -16.30
CA SER A 378 18.91 -8.53 -17.58
C SER A 378 17.82 -9.28 -18.35
N ARG A 379 16.90 -10.00 -17.67
CA ARG A 379 15.73 -10.62 -18.32
C ARG A 379 14.75 -9.56 -18.86
N ASN A 380 14.47 -8.54 -18.10
CA ASN A 380 13.58 -7.44 -18.54
C ASN A 380 14.16 -6.72 -19.75
N LEU A 381 15.48 -6.48 -19.78
CA LEU A 381 16.15 -5.90 -20.93
C LEU A 381 16.11 -6.84 -22.14
N ALA A 382 16.25 -8.15 -21.94
CA ALA A 382 16.08 -9.13 -23.01
C ALA A 382 14.68 -9.09 -23.63
N ILE A 383 13.64 -9.05 -22.79
CA ILE A 383 12.23 -8.92 -23.22
C ILE A 383 12.03 -7.60 -23.98
N ALA A 384 12.49 -6.49 -23.42
CA ALA A 384 12.38 -5.18 -24.04
C ALA A 384 13.14 -5.07 -25.38
N ALA A 385 14.24 -5.83 -25.55
CA ALA A 385 14.96 -5.97 -26.82
C ALA A 385 14.25 -6.89 -27.82
N GLY A 386 13.12 -7.51 -27.44
CA GLY A 386 12.32 -8.36 -28.32
C GLY A 386 12.67 -9.84 -28.26
N ALA A 387 13.37 -10.31 -27.22
CA ALA A 387 13.63 -11.73 -26.99
C ALA A 387 12.35 -12.47 -26.59
N LYS A 388 12.17 -13.71 -27.05
CA LYS A 388 11.00 -14.55 -26.77
C LYS A 388 11.40 -15.94 -26.30
N GLY A 389 10.62 -16.53 -25.41
CA GLY A 389 10.85 -17.90 -24.93
C GLY A 389 12.26 -18.09 -24.36
N LYS A 390 13.00 -19.07 -24.85
CA LYS A 390 14.36 -19.39 -24.41
C LYS A 390 15.39 -18.30 -24.69
N GLU A 391 15.16 -17.43 -25.69
CA GLU A 391 16.06 -16.31 -25.99
C GLU A 391 16.22 -15.38 -24.78
N ILE A 392 15.17 -15.22 -23.95
CA ILE A 392 15.20 -14.35 -22.77
C ILE A 392 16.28 -14.80 -21.78
N ASP A 393 16.32 -16.10 -21.48
CA ASP A 393 17.30 -16.65 -20.55
C ASP A 393 18.71 -16.61 -21.15
N MET A 394 18.86 -16.95 -22.44
CA MET A 394 20.14 -16.91 -23.14
C MET A 394 20.75 -15.50 -23.16
N VAL A 395 20.00 -14.50 -23.57
CA VAL A 395 20.43 -13.09 -23.55
C VAL A 395 20.79 -12.68 -22.12
N SER A 396 19.93 -12.99 -21.14
CA SER A 396 20.15 -12.66 -19.73
C SER A 396 21.45 -13.26 -19.18
N GLU A 397 21.77 -14.51 -19.50
CA GLU A 397 23.00 -15.16 -19.05
C GLU A 397 24.26 -14.55 -19.66
N ILE A 398 24.22 -14.21 -20.95
CA ILE A 398 25.35 -13.55 -21.63
C ILE A 398 25.58 -12.16 -21.02
N LEU A 399 24.54 -11.35 -20.85
CA LEU A 399 24.64 -10.03 -20.22
C LEU A 399 25.25 -10.09 -18.81
N LYS A 400 24.87 -11.08 -18.02
CA LYS A 400 25.42 -11.31 -16.68
C LYS A 400 26.89 -11.71 -16.73
N LYS A 401 27.25 -12.62 -17.62
CA LYS A 401 28.62 -13.11 -17.77
C LYS A 401 29.57 -12.01 -18.22
N GLU A 402 29.12 -11.14 -19.11
CA GLU A 402 29.89 -9.99 -19.59
C GLU A 402 29.90 -8.83 -18.59
N GLY A 403 28.98 -8.77 -17.63
CA GLY A 403 28.81 -7.62 -16.72
C GLY A 403 28.30 -6.35 -17.42
N LYS A 404 27.84 -6.46 -18.67
CA LYS A 404 27.36 -5.34 -19.50
C LYS A 404 25.83 -5.41 -19.64
N ILE A 405 25.12 -4.91 -18.64
CA ILE A 405 23.67 -4.96 -18.60
C ILE A 405 23.08 -3.64 -19.09
N SER A 406 22.85 -3.55 -20.41
CA SER A 406 22.25 -2.40 -21.08
C SER A 406 21.30 -2.83 -22.20
N MET A 407 20.37 -1.95 -22.57
CA MET A 407 19.43 -2.19 -23.66
C MET A 407 20.13 -2.40 -25.00
N THR A 408 21.14 -1.59 -25.28
CA THR A 408 21.95 -1.71 -26.50
C THR A 408 22.61 -3.09 -26.58
N ARG A 409 23.27 -3.54 -25.49
CA ARG A 409 23.95 -4.84 -25.49
C ARG A 409 22.96 -6.00 -25.56
N ALA A 410 21.76 -5.87 -24.92
CA ALA A 410 20.70 -6.87 -25.05
C ALA A 410 20.24 -7.06 -26.50
N GLY A 411 20.08 -5.97 -27.25
CA GLY A 411 19.75 -6.01 -28.66
C GLY A 411 20.87 -6.66 -29.54
N GLU A 412 22.14 -6.33 -29.27
CA GLU A 412 23.28 -6.92 -29.96
C GLU A 412 23.35 -8.44 -29.73
N VAL A 413 23.28 -8.86 -28.44
CA VAL A 413 23.33 -10.28 -28.07
C VAL A 413 22.15 -11.05 -28.67
N LEU A 414 20.97 -10.48 -28.70
CA LEU A 414 19.79 -11.10 -29.33
C LEU A 414 20.04 -11.30 -30.85
N ALA A 415 20.61 -10.29 -31.49
CA ALA A 415 20.95 -10.38 -32.91
C ALA A 415 22.02 -11.45 -33.19
N GLU A 416 23.02 -11.59 -32.30
CA GLU A 416 24.06 -12.62 -32.35
C GLU A 416 23.48 -14.03 -32.24
N ILE A 417 22.60 -14.26 -31.22
CA ILE A 417 21.89 -15.53 -30.98
C ILE A 417 21.04 -15.93 -32.21
N ARG A 418 20.34 -14.97 -32.81
CA ARG A 418 19.49 -15.23 -33.99
C ARG A 418 20.27 -15.50 -35.27
N LYS A 419 21.49 -14.98 -35.37
CA LYS A 419 22.38 -15.28 -36.51
C LYS A 419 23.02 -16.68 -36.41
N ASN A 420 23.34 -17.14 -35.21
CA ASN A 420 24.03 -18.41 -34.95
C ASN A 420 23.21 -19.34 -34.00
N PRO A 421 22.07 -19.87 -34.40
CA PRO A 421 21.19 -20.63 -33.51
C PRO A 421 21.75 -21.98 -33.02
N GLY A 422 22.94 -22.37 -33.48
CA GLY A 422 23.60 -23.64 -33.12
C GLY A 422 24.73 -23.56 -32.09
N GLU A 423 25.29 -22.38 -31.81
CA GLU A 423 26.46 -22.22 -30.92
C GLU A 423 26.06 -22.01 -29.42
N HIS A 424 24.79 -21.86 -29.14
CA HIS A 424 24.27 -21.55 -27.77
C HIS A 424 23.28 -22.59 -27.27
N LYS A 425 23.41 -23.86 -27.73
CA LYS A 425 22.63 -25.00 -27.19
C LYS A 425 23.25 -25.58 -25.94
#